data_c7499b57dc4da4d46d34614bcf85fb70
#
_entry.id   c7499b57dc4da4d46d34614bcf85fb70
#
_cell.length_a   1.000
_cell.length_b   1.000
_cell.length_c   1.000
_cell.angle_alpha   90.00
_cell.angle_beta   90.00
_cell.angle_gamma   90.00
#
_symmetry.space_group_name_H-M   'P 1'
#
loop_
_entity.id
_entity.type
_entity.pdbx_description
1 polymer ?
#
loop_
_entity_poly.entity_id
_entity_poly.type
_entity_poly.pdbx_seq_one_letter_code
_entity_poly.pdbx_strand_id
1 'polypeptide(L)'
;MDQPLPTHELIERLRAGLSSDGRKVQVGLDVATSLRVPGALSGPLAGASFIAGVAGAVALSDSPYPRPGAQPADVRRYFRGSPGAARVSVVGQLVSATSLAWFTASVAKLAEQSERGSRGLRATAVSGGVLAAASLATSALCAAALTGSRGEQDASAAALHRLMFAAGGPVHSAGFGVLVGALGLAGLRTGELPRPLAIAGLVSATAGLLSSLYFVTDHGVWFIPAGRFSGLLVSGVAGVLLARRFRTS
;
A
#
# COMPACT_ATOMS: atom_id res chain seq x y z
N MET A 1 26.96 56.69 9.96
CA MET A 1 25.77 57.12 10.71
C MET A 1 24.56 56.68 9.87
N ASP A 2 24.02 55.50 10.14
CA ASP A 2 22.84 55.02 9.43
C ASP A 2 21.60 55.71 10.01
N GLN A 3 20.90 56.45 9.16
CA GLN A 3 19.63 57.04 9.55
C GLN A 3 18.59 55.92 9.68
N PRO A 4 17.75 55.91 10.76
CA PRO A 4 16.70 54.94 10.89
C PRO A 4 15.66 55.14 9.76
N LEU A 5 15.26 54.05 9.13
CA LEU A 5 14.21 54.04 8.12
C LEU A 5 12.94 54.68 8.65
N PRO A 6 12.24 55.49 7.86
CA PRO A 6 10.98 56.08 8.28
C PRO A 6 9.92 54.96 8.55
N THR A 7 9.15 55.11 9.59
CA THR A 7 8.19 54.14 10.10
C THR A 7 7.21 53.59 9.02
N HIS A 8 6.89 54.44 8.03
CA HIS A 8 6.06 54.10 6.90
C HIS A 8 6.69 52.98 6.01
N GLU A 9 8.00 53.13 5.73
CA GLU A 9 8.74 52.17 4.89
C GLU A 9 8.94 50.82 5.60
N LEU A 10 9.05 50.80 6.93
CA LEU A 10 9.10 49.61 7.74
C LEU A 10 7.77 48.88 7.71
N ILE A 11 6.63 49.60 7.80
CA ILE A 11 5.28 49.01 7.71
C ILE A 11 5.01 48.42 6.32
N GLU A 12 5.43 49.07 5.26
CA GLU A 12 5.29 48.57 3.88
C GLU A 12 6.12 47.30 3.66
N ARG A 13 7.35 47.24 4.16
CA ARG A 13 8.17 46.02 4.11
C ARG A 13 7.59 44.86 4.91
N LEU A 14 7.04 45.11 6.08
CA LEU A 14 6.35 44.11 6.89
C LEU A 14 5.09 43.61 6.18
N ARG A 15 4.30 44.49 5.56
CA ARG A 15 3.11 44.09 4.76
C ARG A 15 3.50 43.24 3.54
N ALA A 16 4.55 43.61 2.83
CA ALA A 16 5.07 42.87 1.69
C ALA A 16 5.59 41.48 2.12
N GLY A 17 6.27 41.38 3.26
CA GLY A 17 6.72 40.12 3.85
C GLY A 17 5.56 39.19 4.25
N LEU A 18 4.55 39.72 4.92
CA LEU A 18 3.35 38.99 5.32
C LEU A 18 2.54 38.52 4.10
N SER A 19 2.45 39.34 3.05
CA SER A 19 1.78 38.97 1.79
C SER A 19 2.50 37.83 1.06
N SER A 20 3.83 37.83 1.05
CA SER A 20 4.60 36.74 0.43
C SER A 20 4.52 35.42 1.21
N ASP A 21 4.47 35.50 2.52
CA ASP A 21 4.36 34.33 3.40
C ASP A 21 2.94 33.73 3.34
N GLY A 22 1.91 34.59 3.33
CA GLY A 22 0.53 34.15 3.10
C GLY A 22 0.33 33.44 1.76
N ARG A 23 0.97 33.89 0.69
CA ARG A 23 0.92 33.24 -0.61
C ARG A 23 1.61 31.88 -0.62
N LYS A 24 2.75 31.74 0.05
CA LYS A 24 3.45 30.45 0.23
C LYS A 24 2.63 29.46 1.02
N VAL A 25 1.97 29.92 2.08
CA VAL A 25 1.05 29.09 2.89
C VAL A 25 -0.15 28.65 2.05
N GLN A 26 -0.74 29.55 1.27
CA GLN A 26 -1.88 29.23 0.40
C GLN A 26 -1.50 28.21 -0.69
N VAL A 27 -0.39 28.40 -1.38
CA VAL A 27 0.12 27.44 -2.38
C VAL A 27 0.41 26.08 -1.71
N GLY A 28 0.97 26.07 -0.52
CA GLY A 28 1.22 24.85 0.24
C GLY A 28 -0.06 24.12 0.61
N LEU A 29 -1.12 24.84 0.99
CA LEU A 29 -2.45 24.30 1.27
C LEU A 29 -3.12 23.74 0.01
N ASP A 30 -3.04 24.44 -1.11
CA ASP A 30 -3.62 24.03 -2.38
C ASP A 30 -2.96 22.76 -2.94
N VAL A 31 -1.62 22.68 -2.87
CA VAL A 31 -0.87 21.48 -3.22
C VAL A 31 -1.22 20.30 -2.30
N ALA A 32 -1.29 20.54 -0.99
CA ALA A 32 -1.66 19.51 -0.03
C ALA A 32 -3.09 18.99 -0.25
N THR A 33 -4.01 19.86 -0.65
CA THR A 33 -5.40 19.50 -0.96
C THR A 33 -5.49 18.76 -2.30
N SER A 34 -4.75 19.20 -3.32
CA SER A 34 -4.68 18.55 -4.64
C SER A 34 -4.17 17.11 -4.56
N LEU A 35 -3.32 16.78 -3.60
CA LEU A 35 -2.78 15.42 -3.41
C LEU A 35 -3.66 14.51 -2.55
N ARG A 36 -4.69 15.03 -1.86
CA ARG A 36 -5.55 14.23 -0.98
C ARG A 36 -6.45 13.26 -1.76
N VAL A 37 -7.10 13.73 -2.81
CA VAL A 37 -7.98 12.92 -3.64
C VAL A 37 -7.22 11.81 -4.37
N PRO A 38 -6.12 12.08 -5.09
CA PRO A 38 -5.30 11.02 -5.68
C PRO A 38 -4.77 10.04 -4.64
N GLY A 39 -4.33 10.51 -3.47
CA GLY A 39 -3.85 9.66 -2.40
C GLY A 39 -4.92 8.71 -1.85
N ALA A 40 -6.16 9.15 -1.71
CA ALA A 40 -7.27 8.29 -1.31
C ALA A 40 -7.63 7.27 -2.41
N LEU A 41 -7.66 7.69 -3.68
CA LEU A 41 -7.97 6.83 -4.82
C LEU A 41 -6.88 5.80 -5.12
N SER A 42 -5.67 5.97 -4.57
CA SER A 42 -4.62 4.95 -4.70
C SER A 42 -4.95 3.64 -3.98
N GLY A 43 -5.85 3.64 -2.98
CA GLY A 43 -6.36 2.42 -2.36
C GLY A 43 -7.10 1.50 -3.34
N PRO A 44 -8.18 1.96 -4.01
CA PRO A 44 -8.84 1.17 -5.05
C PRO A 44 -7.91 0.83 -6.23
N LEU A 45 -6.97 1.71 -6.61
CA LEU A 45 -6.00 1.42 -7.66
C LEU A 45 -5.06 0.28 -7.27
N ALA A 46 -4.60 0.24 -6.03
CA ALA A 46 -3.78 -0.87 -5.52
C ALA A 46 -4.50 -2.21 -5.63
N GLY A 47 -5.79 -2.25 -5.23
CA GLY A 47 -6.61 -3.45 -5.35
C GLY A 47 -6.85 -3.86 -6.80
N ALA A 48 -7.26 -2.92 -7.64
CA ALA A 48 -7.58 -3.18 -9.04
C ALA A 48 -6.35 -3.68 -9.83
N SER A 49 -5.19 -3.06 -9.64
CA SER A 49 -3.95 -3.47 -10.33
C SER A 49 -3.45 -4.84 -9.86
N PHE A 50 -3.58 -5.16 -8.58
CA PHE A 50 -3.25 -6.48 -8.05
C PHE A 50 -4.14 -7.56 -8.67
N ILE A 51 -5.47 -7.35 -8.63
CA ILE A 51 -6.45 -8.31 -9.18
C ILE A 51 -6.26 -8.46 -10.69
N ALA A 52 -6.08 -7.37 -11.42
CA ALA A 52 -5.83 -7.40 -12.86
C ALA A 52 -4.52 -8.16 -13.20
N GLY A 53 -3.46 -7.96 -12.40
CA GLY A 53 -2.21 -8.68 -12.54
C GLY A 53 -2.36 -10.19 -12.35
N VAL A 54 -3.10 -10.60 -11.31
CA VAL A 54 -3.37 -12.02 -11.04
C VAL A 54 -4.29 -12.63 -12.10
N ALA A 55 -5.40 -11.97 -12.43
CA ALA A 55 -6.34 -12.45 -13.45
C ALA A 55 -5.68 -12.54 -14.83
N GLY A 56 -4.89 -11.53 -15.22
CA GLY A 56 -4.13 -11.54 -16.46
C GLY A 56 -3.08 -12.66 -16.49
N ALA A 57 -2.40 -12.91 -15.37
CA ALA A 57 -1.45 -14.02 -15.30
C ALA A 57 -2.15 -15.38 -15.47
N VAL A 58 -3.32 -15.57 -14.84
CA VAL A 58 -4.11 -16.80 -15.02
C VAL A 58 -4.57 -16.95 -16.47
N ALA A 59 -5.05 -15.88 -17.10
CA ALA A 59 -5.55 -15.90 -18.47
C ALA A 59 -4.43 -16.15 -19.53
N LEU A 60 -3.20 -15.76 -19.24
CA LEU A 60 -2.05 -15.88 -20.16
C LEU A 60 -1.15 -17.09 -19.86
N SER A 61 -1.52 -17.92 -18.89
CA SER A 61 -0.70 -19.07 -18.50
C SER A 61 -1.28 -20.39 -19.02
N ASP A 62 -0.44 -21.18 -19.65
CA ASP A 62 -0.77 -22.55 -20.12
C ASP A 62 -0.64 -23.59 -19.00
N SER A 63 -0.16 -23.23 -17.83
CA SER A 63 0.07 -24.14 -16.70
C SER A 63 -0.33 -23.50 -15.37
N PRO A 64 -0.73 -24.33 -14.37
CA PRO A 64 -1.08 -23.79 -13.06
C PRO A 64 0.10 -23.12 -12.37
N TYR A 65 -0.18 -22.06 -11.62
CA TYR A 65 0.83 -21.35 -10.84
C TYR A 65 1.47 -22.29 -9.80
N PRO A 66 2.82 -22.32 -9.69
CA PRO A 66 3.51 -23.20 -8.76
C PRO A 66 3.09 -22.95 -7.31
N ARG A 67 2.73 -24.03 -6.59
CA ARG A 67 2.36 -23.96 -5.16
C ARG A 67 3.59 -23.67 -4.30
N PRO A 68 3.40 -23.18 -3.06
CA PRO A 68 4.49 -23.12 -2.09
C PRO A 68 5.16 -24.48 -1.95
N GLY A 69 6.49 -24.52 -2.02
CA GLY A 69 7.25 -25.78 -1.96
C GLY A 69 7.29 -26.60 -3.24
N ALA A 70 6.78 -26.07 -4.37
CA ALA A 70 6.90 -26.74 -5.69
C ALA A 70 8.37 -27.06 -6.03
N GLN A 71 8.54 -28.15 -6.77
CA GLN A 71 9.86 -28.56 -7.25
C GLN A 71 10.48 -27.46 -8.15
N PRO A 72 11.81 -27.23 -8.10
CA PRO A 72 12.46 -26.20 -8.91
C PRO A 72 12.18 -26.34 -10.41
N ALA A 73 12.05 -27.57 -10.91
CA ALA A 73 11.73 -27.86 -12.30
C ALA A 73 10.33 -27.33 -12.70
N ASP A 74 9.32 -27.43 -11.81
CA ASP A 74 7.96 -26.91 -12.07
C ASP A 74 7.93 -25.41 -12.03
N VAL A 75 8.67 -24.79 -11.08
CA VAL A 75 8.83 -23.34 -11.01
C VAL A 75 9.44 -22.82 -12.33
N ARG A 76 10.54 -23.42 -12.79
CA ARG A 76 11.16 -23.03 -14.07
C ARG A 76 10.24 -23.23 -15.26
N ARG A 77 9.52 -24.35 -15.30
CA ARG A 77 8.56 -24.63 -16.38
C ARG A 77 7.52 -23.53 -16.51
N TYR A 78 6.94 -23.10 -15.37
CA TYR A 78 5.95 -22.02 -15.37
C TYR A 78 6.54 -20.70 -15.85
N PHE A 79 7.63 -20.23 -15.23
CA PHE A 79 8.19 -18.90 -15.53
C PHE A 79 8.81 -18.79 -16.92
N ARG A 80 9.29 -19.91 -17.50
CA ARG A 80 9.79 -19.96 -18.87
C ARG A 80 8.71 -20.24 -19.90
N GLY A 81 7.76 -21.10 -19.57
CA GLY A 81 6.65 -21.44 -20.48
C GLY A 81 5.64 -20.31 -20.64
N SER A 82 5.46 -19.50 -19.61
CA SER A 82 4.46 -18.42 -19.60
C SER A 82 5.07 -17.06 -19.23
N PRO A 83 6.07 -16.54 -19.97
CA PRO A 83 6.75 -15.29 -19.62
C PRO A 83 5.81 -14.06 -19.67
N GLY A 84 4.78 -14.09 -20.52
CA GLY A 84 3.72 -13.08 -20.59
C GLY A 84 2.91 -13.00 -19.30
N ALA A 85 2.49 -14.15 -18.78
CA ALA A 85 1.77 -14.28 -17.52
C ALA A 85 2.60 -13.71 -16.35
N ALA A 86 3.87 -14.11 -16.27
CA ALA A 86 4.77 -13.62 -15.23
C ALA A 86 4.97 -12.10 -15.30
N ARG A 87 5.15 -11.51 -16.49
CA ARG A 87 5.31 -10.06 -16.68
C ARG A 87 4.07 -9.29 -16.26
N VAL A 88 2.88 -9.74 -16.64
CA VAL A 88 1.61 -9.09 -16.26
C VAL A 88 1.43 -9.12 -14.73
N SER A 89 1.73 -10.25 -14.09
CA SER A 89 1.74 -10.35 -12.63
C SER A 89 2.73 -9.38 -11.98
N VAL A 90 3.96 -9.31 -12.49
CA VAL A 90 5.00 -8.39 -11.98
C VAL A 90 4.55 -6.93 -12.08
N VAL A 91 4.05 -6.52 -13.24
CA VAL A 91 3.56 -5.14 -13.46
C VAL A 91 2.40 -4.84 -12.52
N GLY A 92 1.40 -5.73 -12.42
CA GLY A 92 0.26 -5.57 -11.52
C GLY A 92 0.69 -5.43 -10.06
N GLN A 93 1.65 -6.23 -9.60
CA GLN A 93 2.18 -6.14 -8.24
C GLN A 93 2.97 -4.85 -7.99
N LEU A 94 3.79 -4.39 -8.93
CA LEU A 94 4.57 -3.14 -8.79
C LEU A 94 3.66 -1.92 -8.78
N VAL A 95 2.66 -1.85 -9.66
CA VAL A 95 1.65 -0.78 -9.64
C VAL A 95 0.87 -0.82 -8.33
N SER A 96 0.49 -2.00 -7.86
CA SER A 96 -0.19 -2.17 -6.58
C SER A 96 0.68 -1.71 -5.40
N ALA A 97 1.96 -2.11 -5.37
CA ALA A 97 2.90 -1.71 -4.30
C ALA A 97 3.10 -0.18 -4.25
N THR A 98 3.28 0.46 -5.40
CA THR A 98 3.42 1.92 -5.48
C THR A 98 2.14 2.64 -5.05
N SER A 99 0.98 2.17 -5.51
CA SER A 99 -0.31 2.72 -5.12
C SER A 99 -0.57 2.53 -3.62
N LEU A 100 -0.18 1.38 -3.06
CA LEU A 100 -0.31 1.09 -1.64
C LEU A 100 0.60 2.00 -0.79
N ALA A 101 1.82 2.28 -1.23
CA ALA A 101 2.71 3.22 -0.55
C ALA A 101 2.08 4.63 -0.52
N TRP A 102 1.45 5.06 -1.60
CA TRP A 102 0.72 6.33 -1.63
C TRP A 102 -0.52 6.33 -0.75
N PHE A 103 -1.31 5.25 -0.78
CA PHE A 103 -2.47 5.07 0.11
C PHE A 103 -2.06 5.11 1.59
N THR A 104 -0.92 4.54 1.93
CA THR A 104 -0.34 4.58 3.29
C THR A 104 -0.21 6.02 3.81
N ALA A 105 0.23 6.96 2.98
CA ALA A 105 0.32 8.36 3.37
C ALA A 105 -1.06 8.96 3.70
N SER A 106 -2.11 8.56 2.97
CA SER A 106 -3.49 9.01 3.24
C SER A 106 -4.03 8.43 4.55
N VAL A 107 -3.77 7.13 4.81
CA VAL A 107 -4.15 6.48 6.08
C VAL A 107 -3.37 7.05 7.26
N ALA A 108 -2.08 7.30 7.08
CA ALA A 108 -1.24 7.93 8.13
C ALA A 108 -1.76 9.33 8.52
N LYS A 109 -2.23 10.11 7.54
CA LYS A 109 -2.83 11.42 7.76
C LYS A 109 -4.17 11.33 8.50
N LEU A 110 -5.01 10.37 8.14
CA LEU A 110 -6.26 10.09 8.86
C LEU A 110 -5.98 9.64 10.30
N ALA A 111 -4.98 8.79 10.50
CA ALA A 111 -4.56 8.33 11.82
C ALA A 111 -4.06 9.49 12.68
N GLU A 112 -3.27 10.42 12.11
CA GLU A 112 -2.79 11.62 12.80
C GLU A 112 -3.95 12.52 13.26
N GLN A 113 -5.01 12.67 12.47
CA GLN A 113 -6.22 13.43 12.83
C GLN A 113 -7.01 12.77 13.97
N SER A 114 -6.93 11.43 14.09
CA SER A 114 -7.62 10.68 15.14
C SER A 114 -6.91 10.72 16.49
N GLU A 115 -5.65 11.14 16.52
CA GLU A 115 -4.77 11.09 17.70
C GLU A 115 -4.54 12.50 18.26
N ARG A 116 -5.46 13.01 19.06
CA ARG A 116 -5.17 14.21 19.85
C ARG A 116 -4.11 13.87 20.91
N GLY A 117 -2.81 13.92 20.48
CA GLY A 117 -1.66 13.81 21.37
C GLY A 117 -0.89 12.49 21.36
N SER A 118 -1.24 11.47 20.59
CA SER A 118 -0.46 10.24 20.47
C SER A 118 0.00 9.97 19.04
N ARG A 119 1.28 9.58 18.89
CA ARG A 119 1.91 9.29 17.57
C ARG A 119 1.80 7.81 17.17
N GLY A 120 1.15 6.98 17.97
CA GLY A 120 1.17 5.52 17.84
C GLY A 120 0.45 5.01 16.60
N LEU A 121 -0.80 5.46 16.37
CA LEU A 121 -1.61 4.95 15.27
C LEU A 121 -1.05 5.36 13.90
N ARG A 122 -0.53 6.60 13.78
CA ARG A 122 0.18 7.04 12.58
C ARG A 122 1.41 6.17 12.29
N ALA A 123 2.22 5.91 13.31
CA ALA A 123 3.39 5.05 13.17
C ALA A 123 3.00 3.62 12.77
N THR A 124 1.93 3.08 13.35
CA THR A 124 1.35 1.78 13.00
C THR A 124 0.91 1.74 11.53
N ALA A 125 0.21 2.77 11.05
CA ALA A 125 -0.22 2.86 9.65
C ALA A 125 0.99 2.89 8.70
N VAL A 126 2.00 3.72 9.00
CA VAL A 126 3.21 3.84 8.17
C VAL A 126 4.00 2.54 8.16
N SER A 127 4.26 1.93 9.31
CA SER A 127 5.04 0.68 9.37
C SER A 127 4.34 -0.47 8.65
N GLY A 128 3.02 -0.63 8.85
CA GLY A 128 2.24 -1.64 8.16
C GLY A 128 2.21 -1.43 6.65
N GLY A 129 1.99 -0.20 6.21
CA GLY A 129 1.94 0.14 4.79
C GLY A 129 3.30 0.00 4.09
N VAL A 130 4.38 0.43 4.72
CA VAL A 130 5.75 0.26 4.19
C VAL A 130 6.10 -1.23 4.10
N LEU A 131 5.80 -2.02 5.15
CA LEU A 131 6.02 -3.46 5.11
C LEU A 131 5.24 -4.12 3.99
N ALA A 132 3.95 -3.77 3.82
CA ALA A 132 3.11 -4.32 2.78
C ALA A 132 3.60 -3.95 1.36
N ALA A 133 3.93 -2.68 1.13
CA ALA A 133 4.41 -2.24 -0.18
C ALA A 133 5.78 -2.83 -0.52
N ALA A 134 6.73 -2.80 0.40
CA ALA A 134 8.08 -3.32 0.19
C ALA A 134 8.07 -4.84 -0.04
N SER A 135 7.29 -5.60 0.74
CA SER A 135 7.19 -7.04 0.58
C SER A 135 6.54 -7.43 -0.75
N LEU A 136 5.51 -6.70 -1.21
CA LEU A 136 4.90 -6.94 -2.51
C LEU A 136 5.85 -6.62 -3.66
N ALA A 137 6.61 -5.52 -3.55
CA ALA A 137 7.66 -5.17 -4.52
C ALA A 137 8.76 -6.24 -4.56
N THR A 138 9.20 -6.75 -3.40
CA THR A 138 10.16 -7.85 -3.30
C THR A 138 9.64 -9.10 -4.01
N SER A 139 8.37 -9.46 -3.79
CA SER A 139 7.72 -10.58 -4.50
C SER A 139 7.77 -10.39 -6.02
N ALA A 140 7.41 -9.20 -6.51
CA ALA A 140 7.45 -8.88 -7.93
C ALA A 140 8.87 -8.98 -8.53
N LEU A 141 9.88 -8.47 -7.81
CA LEU A 141 11.27 -8.55 -8.24
C LEU A 141 11.80 -10.00 -8.28
N CYS A 142 11.41 -10.83 -7.31
CA CYS A 142 11.72 -12.27 -7.35
C CYS A 142 11.06 -12.96 -8.55
N ALA A 143 9.80 -12.65 -8.85
CA ALA A 143 9.10 -13.16 -10.02
C ALA A 143 9.79 -12.72 -11.33
N ALA A 144 10.21 -11.46 -11.43
CA ALA A 144 10.99 -10.96 -12.57
C ALA A 144 12.34 -11.68 -12.71
N ALA A 145 13.03 -11.93 -11.59
CA ALA A 145 14.29 -12.67 -11.59
C ALA A 145 14.12 -14.14 -12.04
N LEU A 146 12.98 -14.75 -11.73
CA LEU A 146 12.65 -16.12 -12.18
C LEU A 146 12.40 -16.22 -13.69
N THR A 147 12.00 -15.14 -14.35
CA THR A 147 11.85 -15.10 -15.81
C THR A 147 13.16 -14.89 -16.55
N GLY A 148 14.22 -14.46 -15.85
CA GLY A 148 15.56 -14.21 -16.39
C GLY A 148 16.53 -15.36 -16.12
N SER A 149 17.81 -15.14 -16.47
CA SER A 149 18.91 -16.11 -16.31
C SER A 149 19.14 -16.58 -14.85
N ARG A 150 18.77 -15.74 -13.86
CA ARG A 150 18.88 -16.10 -12.43
C ARG A 150 18.00 -17.27 -12.02
N GLY A 151 16.93 -17.55 -12.76
CA GLY A 151 16.07 -18.72 -12.57
C GLY A 151 16.59 -20.01 -13.20
N GLU A 152 17.75 -20.02 -13.80
CA GLU A 152 18.27 -21.18 -14.54
C GLU A 152 18.76 -22.32 -13.64
N GLN A 153 19.35 -21.98 -12.51
CA GLN A 153 19.84 -22.93 -11.54
C GLN A 153 18.74 -23.36 -10.57
N ASP A 154 18.65 -24.65 -10.27
CA ASP A 154 17.63 -25.22 -9.37
C ASP A 154 17.63 -24.59 -7.98
N ALA A 155 18.80 -24.40 -7.40
CA ALA A 155 18.93 -23.79 -6.08
C ALA A 155 18.43 -22.33 -6.08
N SER A 156 18.75 -21.56 -7.11
CA SER A 156 18.31 -20.17 -7.27
C SER A 156 16.80 -20.09 -7.52
N ALA A 157 16.25 -20.97 -8.37
CA ALA A 157 14.81 -21.01 -8.62
C ALA A 157 14.03 -21.34 -7.35
N ALA A 158 14.47 -22.32 -6.57
CA ALA A 158 13.85 -22.67 -5.30
C ALA A 158 13.92 -21.54 -4.26
N ALA A 159 15.08 -20.88 -4.15
CA ALA A 159 15.25 -19.76 -3.20
C ALA A 159 14.39 -18.55 -3.57
N LEU A 160 14.42 -18.13 -4.84
CA LEU A 160 13.62 -17.02 -5.35
C LEU A 160 12.12 -17.28 -5.21
N HIS A 161 11.66 -18.51 -5.51
CA HIS A 161 10.25 -18.89 -5.37
C HIS A 161 9.80 -18.86 -3.91
N ARG A 162 10.59 -19.38 -2.97
CA ARG A 162 10.30 -19.32 -1.53
C ARG A 162 10.23 -17.89 -1.04
N LEU A 163 11.21 -17.04 -1.41
CA LEU A 163 11.22 -15.64 -1.03
C LEU A 163 10.05 -14.87 -1.63
N MET A 164 9.73 -15.10 -2.91
CA MET A 164 8.59 -14.52 -3.60
C MET A 164 7.28 -14.83 -2.88
N PHE A 165 7.05 -16.09 -2.51
CA PHE A 165 5.85 -16.50 -1.79
C PHE A 165 5.82 -15.94 -0.37
N ALA A 166 6.92 -16.02 0.39
CA ALA A 166 6.97 -15.50 1.75
C ALA A 166 6.72 -13.97 1.77
N ALA A 167 7.38 -13.23 0.88
CA ALA A 167 7.21 -11.78 0.77
C ALA A 167 5.81 -11.40 0.29
N GLY A 168 5.39 -11.93 -0.87
CA GLY A 168 4.10 -11.62 -1.47
C GLY A 168 2.90 -12.27 -0.79
N GLY A 169 3.09 -13.31 0.02
CA GLY A 169 2.06 -14.03 0.77
C GLY A 169 1.89 -13.50 2.19
N PRO A 170 2.43 -14.21 3.19
CA PRO A 170 2.18 -13.92 4.60
C PRO A 170 2.73 -12.57 5.05
N VAL A 171 3.95 -12.18 4.65
CA VAL A 171 4.54 -10.90 5.07
C VAL A 171 3.74 -9.71 4.55
N HIS A 172 3.38 -9.73 3.25
CA HIS A 172 2.51 -8.70 2.68
C HIS A 172 1.15 -8.66 3.38
N SER A 173 0.50 -9.81 3.58
CA SER A 173 -0.82 -9.87 4.21
C SER A 173 -0.79 -9.36 5.66
N ALA A 174 0.25 -9.66 6.43
CA ALA A 174 0.42 -9.15 7.79
C ALA A 174 0.62 -7.63 7.79
N GLY A 175 1.54 -7.10 6.98
CA GLY A 175 1.77 -5.65 6.87
C GLY A 175 0.52 -4.90 6.37
N PHE A 176 -0.17 -5.46 5.38
CA PHE A 176 -1.42 -4.90 4.87
C PHE A 176 -2.54 -4.95 5.92
N GLY A 177 -2.62 -6.03 6.70
CA GLY A 177 -3.53 -6.14 7.83
C GLY A 177 -3.29 -5.02 8.86
N VAL A 178 -2.03 -4.74 9.21
CA VAL A 178 -1.68 -3.62 10.10
C VAL A 178 -2.17 -2.28 9.54
N LEU A 179 -1.94 -2.01 8.24
CA LEU A 179 -2.40 -0.79 7.58
C LEU A 179 -3.93 -0.66 7.59
N VAL A 180 -4.65 -1.73 7.23
CA VAL A 180 -6.12 -1.75 7.17
C VAL A 180 -6.72 -1.67 8.57
N GLY A 181 -6.08 -2.27 9.58
CA GLY A 181 -6.45 -2.10 10.99
C GLY A 181 -6.32 -0.67 11.48
N ALA A 182 -5.20 -0.01 11.14
CA ALA A 182 -5.01 1.41 11.44
C ALA A 182 -6.05 2.29 10.72
N LEU A 183 -6.38 1.99 9.46
CA LEU A 183 -7.45 2.65 8.72
C LEU A 183 -8.81 2.49 9.41
N GLY A 184 -9.17 1.26 9.81
CA GLY A 184 -10.42 0.98 10.52
C GLY A 184 -10.51 1.72 11.84
N LEU A 185 -9.47 1.67 12.66
CA LEU A 185 -9.43 2.35 13.96
C LEU A 185 -9.45 3.88 13.81
N ALA A 186 -8.68 4.43 12.87
CA ALA A 186 -8.71 5.85 12.58
C ALA A 186 -10.10 6.30 12.10
N GLY A 187 -10.71 5.52 11.18
CA GLY A 187 -12.04 5.79 10.66
C GLY A 187 -13.14 5.78 11.72
N LEU A 188 -13.06 4.86 12.72
CA LEU A 188 -13.96 4.84 13.87
C LEU A 188 -13.80 6.07 14.77
N ARG A 189 -12.55 6.47 15.03
CA ARG A 189 -12.24 7.59 15.93
C ARG A 189 -12.59 8.95 15.33
N THR A 190 -12.39 9.11 14.03
CA THR A 190 -12.68 10.36 13.31
C THR A 190 -14.13 10.46 12.84
N GLY A 191 -14.85 9.34 12.76
CA GLY A 191 -16.17 9.28 12.12
C GLY A 191 -16.12 9.38 10.59
N GLU A 192 -14.92 9.34 9.99
CA GLU A 192 -14.73 9.47 8.54
C GLU A 192 -15.18 8.24 7.75
N LEU A 193 -15.21 7.07 8.38
CA LEU A 193 -15.70 5.84 7.77
C LEU A 193 -16.99 5.36 8.44
N PRO A 194 -17.92 4.78 7.68
CA PRO A 194 -19.07 4.10 8.26
C PRO A 194 -18.62 2.98 9.22
N ARG A 195 -19.25 2.88 10.38
CA ARG A 195 -18.92 1.88 11.40
C ARG A 195 -18.77 0.45 10.86
N PRO A 196 -19.71 -0.07 10.02
CA PRO A 196 -19.56 -1.43 9.48
C PRO A 196 -18.28 -1.61 8.66
N LEU A 197 -17.91 -0.62 7.85
CA LEU A 197 -16.68 -0.67 7.03
C LEU A 197 -15.43 -0.64 7.91
N ALA A 198 -15.41 0.20 8.93
CA ALA A 198 -14.29 0.30 9.86
C ALA A 198 -14.12 -1.00 10.67
N ILE A 199 -15.22 -1.62 11.13
CA ILE A 199 -15.19 -2.93 11.80
C ILE A 199 -14.72 -4.03 10.83
N ALA A 200 -15.19 -4.05 9.59
CA ALA A 200 -14.71 -4.96 8.56
C ALA A 200 -13.19 -4.81 8.34
N GLY A 201 -12.67 -3.58 8.42
CA GLY A 201 -11.22 -3.32 8.40
C GLY A 201 -10.47 -3.99 9.55
N LEU A 202 -11.00 -3.94 10.77
CA LEU A 202 -10.40 -4.59 11.94
C LEU A 202 -10.44 -6.12 11.82
N VAL A 203 -11.54 -6.68 11.33
CA VAL A 203 -11.66 -8.13 11.07
C VAL A 203 -10.66 -8.57 9.99
N SER A 204 -10.55 -7.80 8.88
CA SER A 204 -9.54 -8.03 7.85
C SER A 204 -8.12 -7.98 8.40
N ALA A 205 -7.85 -7.01 9.29
CA ALA A 205 -6.55 -6.87 9.94
C ALA A 205 -6.19 -8.13 10.75
N THR A 206 -7.14 -8.67 11.50
CA THR A 206 -6.95 -9.91 12.26
C THR A 206 -6.60 -11.08 11.33
N ALA A 207 -7.33 -11.26 10.24
CA ALA A 207 -7.01 -12.28 9.26
C ALA A 207 -5.63 -12.07 8.62
N GLY A 208 -5.29 -10.81 8.28
CA GLY A 208 -3.97 -10.46 7.76
C GLY A 208 -2.84 -10.80 8.72
N LEU A 209 -2.98 -10.50 10.01
CA LEU A 209 -2.01 -10.85 11.03
C LEU A 209 -1.90 -12.37 11.25
N LEU A 210 -3.03 -13.10 11.25
CA LEU A 210 -3.06 -14.55 11.35
C LEU A 210 -2.38 -15.24 10.16
N SER A 211 -2.20 -14.56 9.02
CA SER A 211 -1.44 -15.10 7.90
C SER A 211 0.02 -15.41 8.25
N SER A 212 0.59 -14.76 9.28
CA SER A 212 1.94 -15.05 9.79
C SER A 212 2.06 -16.44 10.40
N LEU A 213 0.95 -17.08 10.80
CA LEU A 213 0.92 -18.47 11.23
C LEU A 213 1.39 -19.44 10.16
N TYR A 214 1.41 -19.02 8.87
CA TYR A 214 2.01 -19.80 7.79
C TYR A 214 3.47 -20.24 8.08
N PHE A 215 4.23 -19.47 8.84
CA PHE A 215 5.60 -19.81 9.18
C PHE A 215 5.71 -20.89 10.27
N VAL A 216 4.60 -21.22 10.92
CA VAL A 216 4.56 -22.17 12.05
C VAL A 216 3.65 -23.37 11.74
N THR A 217 2.63 -23.17 10.89
CA THR A 217 1.65 -24.21 10.54
C THR A 217 1.09 -24.03 9.14
N ASP A 218 0.84 -25.13 8.45
CA ASP A 218 0.26 -25.13 7.10
C ASP A 218 -1.13 -24.48 7.05
N HIS A 219 -1.87 -24.51 8.15
CA HIS A 219 -3.19 -23.89 8.24
C HIS A 219 -3.16 -22.37 8.08
N GLY A 220 -2.03 -21.73 8.34
CA GLY A 220 -1.83 -20.29 8.15
C GLY A 220 -2.04 -19.82 6.71
N VAL A 221 -1.91 -20.71 5.72
CA VAL A 221 -2.09 -20.38 4.29
C VAL A 221 -3.48 -19.83 3.97
N TRP A 222 -4.52 -20.27 4.68
CA TRP A 222 -5.91 -19.85 4.44
C TRP A 222 -6.17 -18.40 4.86
N PHE A 223 -5.40 -17.86 5.81
CA PHE A 223 -5.53 -16.48 6.25
C PHE A 223 -4.92 -15.49 5.25
N ILE A 224 -4.01 -15.93 4.36
CA ILE A 224 -3.40 -15.08 3.35
C ILE A 224 -4.47 -14.49 2.40
N PRO A 225 -5.28 -15.31 1.69
CA PRO A 225 -6.33 -14.76 0.82
C PRO A 225 -7.44 -14.07 1.64
N ALA A 226 -7.80 -14.60 2.80
CA ALA A 226 -8.83 -14.00 3.64
C ALA A 226 -8.50 -12.56 4.03
N GLY A 227 -7.31 -12.32 4.60
CA GLY A 227 -6.87 -10.97 4.99
C GLY A 227 -6.63 -10.06 3.79
N ARG A 228 -6.05 -10.59 2.71
CA ARG A 228 -5.74 -9.82 1.51
C ARG A 228 -6.99 -9.33 0.79
N PHE A 229 -7.88 -10.23 0.37
CA PHE A 229 -9.02 -9.85 -0.45
C PHE A 229 -10.05 -9.02 0.33
N SER A 230 -10.31 -9.36 1.59
CA SER A 230 -11.16 -8.52 2.44
C SER A 230 -10.54 -7.15 2.68
N GLY A 231 -9.23 -7.07 2.91
CA GLY A 231 -8.50 -5.83 3.06
C GLY A 231 -8.50 -4.97 1.80
N LEU A 232 -8.35 -5.57 0.60
CA LEU A 232 -8.44 -4.85 -0.68
C LEU A 232 -9.84 -4.25 -0.88
N LEU A 233 -10.89 -5.00 -0.51
CA LEU A 233 -12.26 -4.49 -0.57
C LEU A 233 -12.45 -3.30 0.38
N VAL A 234 -12.03 -3.44 1.64
CA VAL A 234 -12.13 -2.37 2.65
C VAL A 234 -11.34 -1.13 2.22
N SER A 235 -10.08 -1.29 1.80
CA SER A 235 -9.24 -0.16 1.37
C SER A 235 -9.77 0.50 0.09
N GLY A 236 -10.34 -0.29 -0.83
CA GLY A 236 -10.98 0.20 -2.05
C GLY A 236 -12.19 1.07 -1.73
N VAL A 237 -13.14 0.56 -0.93
CA VAL A 237 -14.34 1.30 -0.54
C VAL A 237 -13.99 2.52 0.30
N ALA A 238 -13.10 2.38 1.29
CA ALA A 238 -12.66 3.48 2.12
C ALA A 238 -11.99 4.59 1.30
N GLY A 239 -11.13 4.22 0.34
CA GLY A 239 -10.46 5.15 -0.54
C GLY A 239 -11.45 5.99 -1.37
N VAL A 240 -12.48 5.36 -1.93
CA VAL A 240 -13.55 6.07 -2.68
C VAL A 240 -14.33 7.02 -1.77
N LEU A 241 -14.70 6.58 -0.57
CA LEU A 241 -15.46 7.42 0.38
C LEU A 241 -14.64 8.63 0.83
N LEU A 242 -13.38 8.45 1.19
CA LEU A 242 -12.48 9.53 1.57
C LEU A 242 -12.25 10.51 0.41
N ALA A 243 -12.07 10.02 -0.81
CA ALA A 243 -11.90 10.86 -1.99
C ALA A 243 -13.14 11.72 -2.28
N ARG A 244 -14.35 11.18 -2.09
CA ARG A 244 -15.60 11.95 -2.24
C ARG A 244 -15.69 13.08 -1.22
N ARG A 245 -15.36 12.82 0.04
CA ARG A 245 -15.39 13.84 1.10
C ARG A 245 -14.39 14.96 0.86
N PHE A 246 -13.17 14.64 0.41
CA PHE A 246 -12.16 15.65 0.09
C PHE A 246 -12.52 16.56 -1.11
N ARG A 247 -13.50 16.17 -1.94
CA ARG A 247 -14.01 17.01 -3.03
C ARG A 247 -15.10 17.98 -2.57
N THR A 248 -15.75 17.70 -1.45
CA THR A 248 -16.89 18.48 -0.93
C THR A 248 -16.53 19.40 0.24
N SER A 249 -15.31 19.30 0.76
CA SER A 249 -14.71 20.14 1.79
C SER A 249 -13.76 21.18 1.21
#